data_e65865a44e6fa101715ef6854d06364e
#
_entry.id   e65865a44e6fa101715ef6854d06364e
#
_cell.length_a   1.000
_cell.length_b   1.000
_cell.length_c   1.000
_cell.angle_alpha   90.00
_cell.angle_beta   90.00
_cell.angle_gamma   90.00
#
_symmetry.space_group_name_H-M   'P 1'
#
loop_
_entity.id
_entity.type
_entity.pdbx_description
1 polymer ?
#
loop_
_entity_poly.entity_id
_entity_poly.type
_entity_poly.pdbx_seq_one_letter_code
_entity_poly.pdbx_strand_id
1 'polypeptide(L)'
;MTDNLSPISISSANIFFLNFSGQPSRYNKDGNRDFAVEVPAEMVSDLQADGWNVKFRKDQDKNPDPERPYLTVKVRYGFRPPAIWMIVGDTKTLLAEESVGLLDNADISNVDLVIQPRPYEIGGATGIAAYVKTMYVTIAPDEFSERYADLEIR
;
A
#
# COMPACT_ATOMS: atom_id res chain seq x y z
N MET A 1 15.90 -1.23 20.90
CA MET A 1 16.68 -1.34 19.67
C MET A 1 15.77 -1.56 18.49
N THR A 2 15.95 -0.73 17.51
CA THR A 2 15.11 -0.80 16.32
C THR A 2 15.65 -1.76 15.26
N ASP A 3 16.75 -2.40 15.55
CA ASP A 3 17.45 -3.25 14.61
C ASP A 3 16.68 -4.50 14.25
N ASN A 4 15.73 -4.88 15.11
CA ASN A 4 14.99 -6.14 14.97
C ASN A 4 13.59 -5.93 14.41
N LEU A 5 13.35 -4.80 13.76
CA LEU A 5 12.06 -4.55 13.15
C LEU A 5 11.82 -5.52 12.00
N SER A 6 10.73 -6.24 12.07
CA SER A 6 10.37 -7.21 11.05
C SER A 6 9.36 -6.63 10.08
N PRO A 7 9.41 -7.06 8.81
CA PRO A 7 8.36 -6.69 7.87
C PRO A 7 6.99 -7.16 8.36
N ILE A 8 5.97 -6.41 7.97
CA ILE A 8 4.59 -6.76 8.29
C ILE A 8 3.95 -7.34 7.04
N SER A 9 3.36 -8.53 7.16
CA SER A 9 2.65 -9.17 6.06
C SER A 9 1.15 -9.09 6.32
N ILE A 10 0.40 -8.58 5.34
CA ILE A 10 -1.04 -8.44 5.44
C ILE A 10 -1.67 -9.14 4.24
N SER A 11 -2.47 -10.18 4.51
CA SER A 11 -3.23 -10.88 3.48
C SER A 11 -4.59 -10.23 3.29
N SER A 12 -5.05 -10.15 2.05
CA SER A 12 -6.34 -9.55 1.72
C SER A 12 -6.46 -8.17 2.33
N ALA A 13 -5.45 -7.35 2.11
CA ALA A 13 -5.37 -6.01 2.68
C ALA A 13 -6.44 -5.10 2.09
N ASN A 14 -6.99 -4.24 2.94
CA ASN A 14 -7.92 -3.20 2.50
C ASN A 14 -7.12 -1.91 2.31
N ILE A 15 -6.90 -1.54 1.04
CA ILE A 15 -6.14 -0.34 0.70
C ILE A 15 -7.08 0.77 0.23
N PHE A 16 -6.66 2.03 0.47
CA PHE A 16 -7.44 3.19 0.09
C PHE A 16 -6.50 4.40 -0.03
N PHE A 17 -7.04 5.55 -0.42
CA PHE A 17 -6.25 6.77 -0.67
C PHE A 17 -5.10 6.49 -1.63
N LEU A 18 -5.41 5.82 -2.75
CA LEU A 18 -4.40 5.35 -3.70
C LEU A 18 -3.77 6.52 -4.45
N ASN A 19 -2.44 6.52 -4.53
CA ASN A 19 -1.70 7.45 -5.37
C ASN A 19 -0.44 6.76 -5.87
N PHE A 20 -0.62 5.69 -6.63
CA PHE A 20 0.50 4.96 -7.23
C PHE A 20 1.15 5.75 -8.37
N SER A 21 0.39 6.64 -9.00
CA SER A 21 0.91 7.44 -10.10
C SER A 21 1.76 8.62 -9.63
N GLY A 22 1.69 8.97 -8.33
CA GLY A 22 2.43 10.10 -7.81
C GLY A 22 1.86 11.43 -8.27
N GLN A 23 0.53 11.55 -8.30
CA GLN A 23 -0.11 12.79 -8.72
C GLN A 23 0.21 13.94 -7.77
N PRO A 24 0.81 15.03 -8.27
CA PRO A 24 1.06 16.20 -7.42
C PRO A 24 -0.25 16.86 -7.02
N SER A 25 -0.28 17.40 -5.82
CA SER A 25 -1.44 18.16 -5.34
C SER A 25 -0.95 19.15 -4.29
N ARG A 26 -1.87 19.96 -3.75
CA ARG A 26 -1.52 20.87 -2.67
C ARG A 26 -0.98 20.14 -1.44
N TYR A 27 -1.34 18.86 -1.29
CA TYR A 27 -0.90 18.03 -0.17
C TYR A 27 0.25 17.10 -0.56
N ASN A 28 0.64 17.08 -1.83
CA ASN A 28 1.68 16.18 -2.34
C ASN A 28 2.50 16.91 -3.40
N LYS A 29 3.19 17.96 -2.99
CA LYS A 29 3.92 18.82 -3.92
C LYS A 29 5.04 18.11 -4.65
N ASP A 30 5.65 17.13 -4.00
CA ASP A 30 6.79 16.41 -4.56
C ASP A 30 6.38 15.23 -5.46
N GLY A 31 5.08 14.97 -5.60
CA GLY A 31 4.62 13.87 -6.43
C GLY A 31 4.99 12.50 -5.89
N ASN A 32 4.96 12.34 -4.57
CA ASN A 32 5.26 11.07 -3.95
C ASN A 32 4.17 10.05 -4.20
N ARG A 33 4.58 8.77 -4.31
CA ARG A 33 3.64 7.66 -4.47
C ARG A 33 3.38 7.02 -3.13
N ASP A 34 2.11 6.83 -2.80
CA ASP A 34 1.73 6.17 -1.56
C ASP A 34 0.29 5.66 -1.63
N PHE A 35 -0.09 4.94 -0.60
CA PHE A 35 -1.47 4.51 -0.39
C PHE A 35 -1.63 4.22 1.11
N ALA A 36 -2.87 4.04 1.55
CA ALA A 36 -3.14 3.68 2.93
C ALA A 36 -3.60 2.22 3.00
N VAL A 37 -3.29 1.54 4.10
CA VAL A 37 -3.75 0.18 4.35
C VAL A 37 -4.31 0.09 5.76
N GLU A 38 -5.50 -0.51 5.90
CA GLU A 38 -6.07 -0.75 7.22
C GLU A 38 -5.25 -1.79 7.97
N VAL A 39 -5.11 -1.60 9.27
CA VAL A 39 -4.48 -2.59 10.14
C VAL A 39 -5.49 -3.00 11.20
N PRO A 40 -5.39 -4.23 11.73
CA PRO A 40 -6.31 -4.65 12.80
C PRO A 40 -6.18 -3.75 14.04
N ALA A 41 -7.31 -3.43 14.65
CA ALA A 41 -7.31 -2.55 15.82
C ALA A 41 -6.48 -3.13 16.96
N GLU A 42 -6.44 -4.45 17.09
CA GLU A 42 -5.67 -5.10 18.15
C GLU A 42 -4.16 -4.97 17.97
N MET A 43 -3.69 -4.56 16.77
CA MET A 43 -2.27 -4.36 16.53
C MET A 43 -1.81 -2.94 16.84
N VAL A 44 -2.74 -2.02 17.09
CA VAL A 44 -2.40 -0.60 17.20
C VAL A 44 -1.41 -0.31 18.32
N SER A 45 -1.66 -0.85 19.52
CA SER A 45 -0.78 -0.53 20.64
C SER A 45 0.63 -1.05 20.43
N ASP A 46 0.79 -2.24 19.84
CA ASP A 46 2.13 -2.77 19.53
C ASP A 46 2.82 -1.94 18.45
N LEU A 47 2.08 -1.56 17.42
CA LEU A 47 2.66 -0.75 16.35
C LEU A 47 3.10 0.61 16.88
N GLN A 48 2.27 1.25 17.70
CA GLN A 48 2.62 2.55 18.28
C GLN A 48 3.82 2.43 19.23
N ALA A 49 3.88 1.35 20.00
CA ALA A 49 5.00 1.11 20.89
C ALA A 49 6.31 0.95 20.12
N ASP A 50 6.26 0.36 18.92
CA ASP A 50 7.43 0.19 18.08
C ASP A 50 7.82 1.47 17.35
N GLY A 51 6.94 2.46 17.29
CA GLY A 51 7.23 3.73 16.63
C GLY A 51 6.55 3.93 15.28
N TRP A 52 5.65 3.02 14.89
CA TRP A 52 4.90 3.19 13.63
C TRP A 52 3.91 4.34 13.77
N ASN A 53 3.74 5.07 12.66
CA ASN A 53 2.82 6.20 12.62
C ASN A 53 1.41 5.72 12.26
N VAL A 54 0.68 5.21 13.24
CA VAL A 54 -0.68 4.73 13.05
C VAL A 54 -1.63 5.92 13.02
N LYS A 55 -2.45 5.98 11.97
CA LYS A 55 -3.48 7.00 11.79
C LYS A 55 -4.84 6.36 11.90
N PHE A 56 -5.87 7.19 12.07
CA PHE A 56 -7.25 6.71 12.22
C PHE A 56 -8.14 7.44 11.22
N ARG A 57 -8.96 6.66 10.49
CA ARG A 57 -9.92 7.28 9.58
C ARG A 57 -10.95 8.06 10.37
N LYS A 58 -11.43 9.14 9.77
CA LYS A 58 -12.42 9.99 10.44
C LYS A 58 -13.82 9.42 10.24
N ASP A 59 -14.64 9.55 11.28
CA ASP A 59 -16.05 9.19 11.22
C ASP A 59 -16.85 10.30 10.55
N GLN A 60 -18.18 10.16 10.58
CA GLN A 60 -19.08 11.13 9.96
C GLN A 60 -18.96 12.54 10.58
N ASP A 61 -18.60 12.61 11.84
CA ASP A 61 -18.43 13.88 12.55
C ASP A 61 -17.01 14.42 12.44
N LYS A 62 -16.18 13.79 11.61
CA LYS A 62 -14.78 14.14 11.37
C LYS A 62 -13.89 13.94 12.58
N ASN A 63 -14.29 13.05 13.48
CA ASN A 63 -13.48 12.64 14.62
C ASN A 63 -12.73 11.34 14.29
N PRO A 64 -11.50 11.16 14.81
CA PRO A 64 -10.78 9.91 14.57
C PRO A 64 -11.58 8.71 15.10
N ASP A 65 -11.67 7.67 14.29
CA ASP A 65 -12.39 6.45 14.63
C ASP A 65 -11.39 5.39 15.08
N PRO A 66 -11.36 5.03 16.37
CA PRO A 66 -10.39 4.05 16.87
C PRO A 66 -10.56 2.65 16.29
N GLU A 67 -11.71 2.37 15.67
CA GLU A 67 -11.95 1.08 15.02
C GLU A 67 -11.42 1.03 13.60
N ARG A 68 -10.87 2.13 13.08
CA ARG A 68 -10.41 2.22 11.69
C ARG A 68 -8.97 2.73 11.59
N PRO A 69 -8.02 2.03 12.21
CA PRO A 69 -6.62 2.43 12.11
C PRO A 69 -6.01 2.07 10.77
N TYR A 70 -5.04 2.87 10.34
CA TYR A 70 -4.35 2.58 9.08
C TYR A 70 -2.91 3.11 9.12
N LEU A 71 -2.12 2.60 8.17
CA LEU A 71 -0.77 3.08 7.92
C LEU A 71 -0.72 3.67 6.52
N THR A 72 0.04 4.74 6.35
CA THR A 72 0.37 5.25 5.03
C THR A 72 1.64 4.54 4.58
N VAL A 73 1.57 3.90 3.42
CA VAL A 73 2.67 3.09 2.90
C VAL A 73 3.24 3.77 1.66
N LYS A 74 4.54 3.98 1.67
CA LYS A 74 5.23 4.69 0.58
C LYS A 74 5.71 3.72 -0.48
N VAL A 75 5.66 4.17 -1.73
CA VAL A 75 6.13 3.40 -2.90
C VAL A 75 7.31 4.14 -3.49
N ARG A 76 8.52 3.62 -3.31
CA ARG A 76 9.75 4.29 -3.71
C ARG A 76 10.59 3.39 -4.59
N TYR A 77 10.81 3.80 -5.83
CA TYR A 77 11.55 3.00 -6.82
C TYR A 77 13.04 3.30 -6.88
N GLY A 78 13.53 4.31 -6.20
CA GLY A 78 14.93 4.68 -6.25
C GLY A 78 15.85 3.60 -5.69
N PHE A 79 16.26 3.76 -4.45
CA PHE A 79 17.09 2.77 -3.79
C PHE A 79 16.19 1.67 -3.20
N ARG A 80 16.47 0.42 -3.56
CA ARG A 80 15.68 -0.75 -3.16
C ARG A 80 14.23 -0.67 -3.63
N PRO A 81 14.00 -0.80 -4.96
CA PRO A 81 12.65 -0.70 -5.49
C PRO A 81 11.75 -1.82 -4.97
N PRO A 82 10.45 -1.56 -4.83
CA PRO A 82 9.50 -2.59 -4.43
C PRO A 82 9.23 -3.57 -5.56
N ALA A 83 8.79 -4.78 -5.19
CA ALA A 83 8.29 -5.75 -6.16
C ALA A 83 6.77 -5.71 -6.11
N ILE A 84 6.16 -5.01 -7.05
CA ILE A 84 4.70 -4.89 -7.13
C ILE A 84 4.22 -5.65 -8.36
N TRP A 85 3.44 -6.69 -8.10
CA TRP A 85 2.94 -7.59 -9.13
C TRP A 85 1.46 -7.35 -9.38
N MET A 86 1.10 -7.20 -10.65
CA MET A 86 -0.29 -7.14 -11.05
C MET A 86 -0.70 -8.52 -11.58
N ILE A 87 -1.77 -9.07 -11.04
CA ILE A 87 -2.24 -10.40 -11.39
C ILE A 87 -3.58 -10.28 -12.11
N VAL A 88 -3.61 -10.72 -13.36
CA VAL A 88 -4.83 -10.74 -14.18
C VAL A 88 -5.01 -12.17 -14.65
N GLY A 89 -6.00 -12.86 -14.11
CA GLY A 89 -6.19 -14.29 -14.40
C GLY A 89 -4.94 -15.07 -13.99
N ASP A 90 -4.32 -15.73 -14.96
CA ASP A 90 -3.10 -16.51 -14.73
C ASP A 90 -1.82 -15.72 -15.05
N THR A 91 -1.96 -14.45 -15.43
CA THR A 91 -0.82 -13.64 -15.84
C THR A 91 -0.34 -12.77 -14.68
N LYS A 92 0.96 -12.80 -14.44
CA LYS A 92 1.59 -12.01 -13.39
C LYS A 92 2.60 -11.07 -14.03
N THR A 93 2.42 -9.77 -13.83
CA THR A 93 3.26 -8.73 -14.42
C THR A 93 3.92 -7.91 -13.33
N LEU A 94 5.25 -7.79 -13.39
CA LEU A 94 5.96 -6.90 -12.46
C LEU A 94 5.83 -5.47 -12.95
N LEU A 95 5.25 -4.62 -12.12
CA LEU A 95 5.05 -3.21 -12.49
C LEU A 95 6.30 -2.40 -12.19
N ALA A 96 6.69 -1.56 -13.13
CA ALA A 96 7.81 -0.67 -12.97
C ALA A 96 7.30 0.71 -12.53
N GLU A 97 8.24 1.63 -12.31
CA GLU A 97 7.88 2.97 -11.88
C GLU A 97 6.94 3.67 -12.87
N GLU A 98 7.19 3.46 -14.16
CA GLU A 98 6.39 4.10 -15.21
C GLU A 98 5.03 3.43 -15.42
N SER A 99 4.80 2.24 -14.87
CA SER A 99 3.54 1.52 -15.08
C SER A 99 2.71 1.34 -13.80
N VAL A 100 3.29 1.57 -12.62
CA VAL A 100 2.59 1.30 -11.36
C VAL A 100 1.38 2.21 -11.18
N GLY A 101 1.36 3.37 -11.83
CA GLY A 101 0.25 4.31 -11.70
C GLY A 101 -1.07 3.78 -12.22
N LEU A 102 -1.04 2.74 -13.06
CA LEU A 102 -2.29 2.17 -13.55
C LEU A 102 -3.16 1.58 -12.44
N LEU A 103 -2.55 1.27 -11.29
CA LEU A 103 -3.30 0.71 -10.16
C LEU A 103 -4.27 1.71 -9.54
N ASP A 104 -4.07 3.01 -9.75
CA ASP A 104 -4.98 4.03 -9.19
C ASP A 104 -6.40 3.88 -9.72
N ASN A 105 -6.56 3.37 -10.94
CA ASN A 105 -7.87 3.23 -11.57
C ASN A 105 -8.24 1.78 -11.85
N ALA A 106 -7.48 0.83 -11.31
CA ALA A 106 -7.74 -0.58 -11.54
C ALA A 106 -8.87 -1.08 -10.63
N ASP A 107 -9.59 -2.08 -11.10
CA ASP A 107 -10.61 -2.74 -10.31
C ASP A 107 -9.95 -3.87 -9.52
N ILE A 108 -9.50 -3.54 -8.32
CA ILE A 108 -8.70 -4.44 -7.49
C ILE A 108 -9.60 -5.35 -6.68
N SER A 109 -9.39 -6.66 -6.77
CA SER A 109 -10.17 -7.64 -6.02
C SER A 109 -9.45 -8.16 -4.78
N ASN A 110 -8.11 -8.16 -4.78
CA ASN A 110 -7.35 -8.64 -3.62
C ASN A 110 -5.97 -8.03 -3.61
N VAL A 111 -5.45 -7.78 -2.41
CA VAL A 111 -4.09 -7.28 -2.23
C VAL A 111 -3.43 -8.07 -1.12
N ASP A 112 -2.28 -8.64 -1.41
CA ASP A 112 -1.39 -9.23 -0.40
C ASP A 112 -0.15 -8.36 -0.35
N LEU A 113 0.24 -7.94 0.84
CA LEU A 113 1.20 -6.86 1.01
C LEU A 113 2.24 -7.20 2.07
N VAL A 114 3.52 -6.95 1.76
CA VAL A 114 4.60 -7.00 2.74
C VAL A 114 5.16 -5.59 2.87
N ILE A 115 5.13 -5.08 4.09
CA ILE A 115 5.57 -3.72 4.42
C ILE A 115 6.95 -3.79 5.07
N GLN A 116 7.89 -3.01 4.54
CA GLN A 116 9.23 -2.90 5.10
C GLN A 116 9.30 -1.70 6.04
N PRO A 117 9.65 -1.89 7.31
CA PRO A 117 9.85 -0.76 8.21
C PRO A 117 11.18 -0.07 7.93
N ARG A 118 11.18 1.25 7.98
CA ARG A 118 12.41 2.05 7.88
C ARG A 118 12.42 3.08 8.99
N PRO A 119 13.26 2.90 10.02
CA PRO A 119 13.37 3.89 11.08
C PRO A 119 13.90 5.21 10.54
N TYR A 120 13.44 6.31 11.11
CA TYR A 120 13.91 7.64 10.73
C TYR A 120 14.07 8.51 11.98
N GLU A 121 14.88 9.55 11.81
CA GLU A 121 15.06 10.58 12.83
C GLU A 121 15.11 11.93 12.13
N ILE A 122 14.18 12.80 12.50
CA ILE A 122 14.10 14.14 11.91
C ILE A 122 13.91 15.14 13.06
N GLY A 123 14.85 16.07 13.20
CA GLY A 123 14.73 17.12 14.21
C GLY A 123 14.57 16.60 15.62
N GLY A 124 15.20 15.48 15.95
CA GLY A 124 15.12 14.86 17.27
C GLY A 124 13.91 13.94 17.45
N ALA A 125 12.98 13.93 16.50
CA ALA A 125 11.84 13.02 16.54
C ALA A 125 12.18 11.74 15.77
N THR A 126 11.82 10.60 16.35
CA THR A 126 12.07 9.30 15.73
C THR A 126 10.74 8.62 15.42
N GLY A 127 10.77 7.72 14.45
CA GLY A 127 9.61 6.94 14.09
C GLY A 127 9.96 5.88 13.07
N ILE A 128 8.94 5.21 12.55
CA ILE A 128 9.10 4.18 11.53
C ILE A 128 8.23 4.55 10.34
N ALA A 129 8.85 4.65 9.17
CA ALA A 129 8.13 4.84 7.91
C ALA A 129 7.85 3.47 7.31
N ALA A 130 6.66 3.34 6.71
CA ALA A 130 6.22 2.11 6.06
C ALA A 130 6.49 2.21 4.56
N TYR A 131 7.19 1.20 4.01
CA TYR A 131 7.49 1.14 2.58
C TYR A 131 7.03 -0.20 2.03
N VAL A 132 6.59 -0.23 0.77
CA VAL A 132 6.25 -1.48 0.11
C VAL A 132 7.54 -2.27 -0.13
N LYS A 133 7.57 -3.50 0.35
CA LYS A 133 8.62 -4.45 -0.01
C LYS A 133 8.14 -5.32 -1.16
N THR A 134 7.00 -5.96 -1.00
CA THR A 134 6.39 -6.82 -2.02
C THR A 134 4.88 -6.64 -1.95
N MET A 135 4.24 -6.63 -3.10
CA MET A 135 2.80 -6.47 -3.16
C MET A 135 2.25 -7.26 -4.34
N TYR A 136 1.20 -8.00 -4.10
CA TYR A 136 0.50 -8.76 -5.13
C TYR A 136 -0.91 -8.19 -5.26
N VAL A 137 -1.20 -7.59 -6.41
CA VAL A 137 -2.48 -6.92 -6.66
C VAL A 137 -3.24 -7.73 -7.70
N THR A 138 -4.32 -8.36 -7.27
CA THR A 138 -5.18 -9.13 -8.15
C THR A 138 -6.27 -8.24 -8.70
N ILE A 139 -6.41 -8.22 -10.02
CA ILE A 139 -7.40 -7.40 -10.70
C ILE A 139 -8.66 -8.24 -10.90
N ALA A 140 -9.81 -7.65 -10.58
CA ALA A 140 -11.08 -8.33 -10.75
C ALA A 140 -11.34 -8.55 -12.23
N PRO A 141 -11.82 -9.75 -12.64
CA PRO A 141 -12.19 -9.98 -14.02
C PRO A 141 -13.44 -9.17 -14.36
N ASP A 142 -13.50 -8.62 -15.57
CA ASP A 142 -14.72 -7.98 -16.00
C ASP A 142 -15.76 -9.05 -16.36
N GLU A 143 -16.99 -8.62 -16.62
CA GLU A 143 -18.07 -9.57 -16.85
C GLU A 143 -17.90 -10.41 -18.11
N PHE A 144 -17.00 -10.01 -19.00
CA PHE A 144 -16.77 -10.71 -20.27
C PHE A 144 -15.44 -11.45 -20.31
N SER A 145 -14.66 -11.42 -19.24
CA SER A 145 -13.30 -11.95 -19.29
C SER A 145 -13.25 -13.45 -19.59
N GLU A 146 -14.18 -14.23 -19.04
CA GLU A 146 -14.23 -15.66 -19.32
C GLU A 146 -14.62 -15.93 -20.77
N ARG A 147 -15.58 -15.15 -21.30
CA ARG A 147 -16.06 -15.33 -22.66
C ARG A 147 -14.94 -15.14 -23.68
N TYR A 148 -14.02 -14.22 -23.42
CA TYR A 148 -13.00 -13.86 -24.38
C TYR A 148 -11.61 -14.32 -23.98
N ALA A 149 -11.49 -15.19 -22.99
CA ALA A 149 -10.19 -15.64 -22.49
C ALA A 149 -9.33 -16.25 -23.59
N ASP A 150 -9.92 -17.03 -24.49
CA ASP A 150 -9.18 -17.66 -25.58
C ASP A 150 -8.65 -16.64 -26.58
N LEU A 151 -9.34 -15.51 -26.72
CA LEU A 151 -8.93 -14.46 -27.64
C LEU A 151 -7.76 -13.65 -27.10
N GLU A 152 -7.65 -13.52 -25.80
CA GLU A 152 -6.58 -12.76 -25.18
C GLU A 152 -5.24 -13.46 -25.29
N ILE A 153 -5.25 -14.75 -25.47
CA ILE A 153 -4.01 -15.53 -25.61
C ILE A 153 -3.34 -15.30 -26.94
N ARG A 154 -4.05 -14.75 -27.90
CA ARG A 154 -3.55 -14.52 -29.25
C ARG A 154 -2.93 -13.15 -29.40
#